data_82868561d4e03ebf5f4fce65b91d2a8f
#
_entry.id   82868561d4e03ebf5f4fce65b91d2a8f
#
_cell.length_a   1.000
_cell.length_b   1.000
_cell.length_c   1.000
_cell.angle_alpha   90.00
_cell.angle_beta   90.00
_cell.angle_gamma   90.00
#
_symmetry.space_group_name_H-M   'P 1'
#
loop_
_entity.id
_entity.type
_entity.pdbx_description
1 polymer ?
#
loop_
_entity_poly.entity_id
_entity_poly.type
_entity_poly.pdbx_seq_one_letter_code
_entity_poly.pdbx_strand_id
1 'polypeptide(L)'
;MVFLMMYVGLSIFVGDFYTVPLSVAFVLSSVWGVATTARLPLTERLKVFSRGAANSDVIYMVWIFILAGAFAMLAQKVGATEATVNLTLSVLPAGYLMPGLFLAACFISMAVGTSVGTVVALTPVAMGIAGEIGGSIPMFVAVVVGGSFFGDNLSFISDTTIAATRSQGCSMRDKFNVNIWLTVPAALVILAIYFVIGGSVETQVATESVDWQLIMPYLLVIVLAVVGLNVLLVLLIGIVAAFVVGLTYADTDALSMLGFMGEGVDSMGNLIVVTLLASGMLGLIQHNGGISFLIDRMSRGIKGKRGAQTMISLLVAVVNMCTANNTIAIITVGGLARQISEKYGLDSRKTASLLDTCSCVAQCFIPYGAQVLMAASLAGISTVSILPHLYYPFALGLMVALSIIFQFPKRYH
;
A
#
# COMPACT_ATOMS: atom_id res chain seq x y z
N MET A 1 -17.84 5.97 -8.32
CA MET A 1 -19.10 6.44 -7.69
C MET A 1 -20.04 5.30 -7.40
N VAL A 2 -20.45 4.44 -8.38
CA VAL A 2 -21.40 3.32 -8.17
C VAL A 2 -20.91 2.37 -7.07
N PHE A 3 -19.63 1.96 -7.08
CA PHE A 3 -19.05 1.15 -6.01
C PHE A 3 -19.22 1.80 -4.62
N LEU A 4 -18.86 3.08 -4.49
CA LEU A 4 -18.99 3.79 -3.21
C LEU A 4 -20.45 3.90 -2.76
N MET A 5 -21.37 4.19 -3.69
CA MET A 5 -22.80 4.23 -3.38
C MET A 5 -23.33 2.84 -2.96
N MET A 6 -22.92 1.79 -3.64
CA MET A 6 -23.30 0.41 -3.29
C MET A 6 -22.71 -0.01 -1.94
N TYR A 7 -21.41 0.24 -1.70
CA TYR A 7 -20.76 -0.11 -0.44
C TYR A 7 -21.36 0.66 0.74
N VAL A 8 -21.47 1.99 0.63
CA VAL A 8 -22.08 2.84 1.68
C VAL A 8 -23.55 2.51 1.87
N GLY A 9 -24.32 2.32 0.78
CA GLY A 9 -25.73 1.96 0.86
C GLY A 9 -25.97 0.61 1.54
N LEU A 10 -25.19 -0.40 1.21
CA LEU A 10 -25.23 -1.71 1.87
C LEU A 10 -24.82 -1.61 3.35
N SER A 11 -23.75 -0.84 3.66
CA SER A 11 -23.30 -0.65 5.03
C SER A 11 -24.32 0.07 5.90
N ILE A 12 -25.00 1.07 5.37
CA ILE A 12 -26.11 1.75 6.06
C ILE A 12 -27.30 0.81 6.27
N PHE A 13 -27.64 -0.01 5.24
CA PHE A 13 -28.74 -0.97 5.33
C PHE A 13 -28.49 -2.05 6.39
N VAL A 14 -27.24 -2.55 6.47
CA VAL A 14 -26.81 -3.55 7.47
C VAL A 14 -26.56 -2.91 8.85
N GLY A 15 -26.33 -1.60 8.90
CA GLY A 15 -26.02 -0.87 10.13
C GLY A 15 -24.57 -1.01 10.60
N ASP A 16 -23.70 -1.66 9.81
CA ASP A 16 -22.29 -1.86 10.12
C ASP A 16 -21.43 -1.83 8.85
N PHE A 17 -20.39 -0.96 8.88
CA PHE A 17 -19.41 -0.83 7.80
C PHE A 17 -18.39 -1.97 7.75
N TYR A 18 -18.22 -2.71 8.84
CA TYR A 18 -17.20 -3.76 8.92
C TYR A 18 -17.68 -5.12 8.45
N THR A 19 -19.00 -5.35 8.45
CA THR A 19 -19.60 -6.64 8.09
C THR A 19 -19.85 -6.79 6.59
N VAL A 20 -19.88 -5.69 5.81
CA VAL A 20 -20.13 -5.75 4.36
C VAL A 20 -18.83 -6.13 3.63
N PRO A 21 -18.75 -7.32 3.00
CA PRO A 21 -17.55 -7.70 2.24
C PRO A 21 -17.36 -6.78 1.02
N LEU A 22 -16.16 -6.22 0.88
CA LEU A 22 -15.80 -5.39 -0.28
C LEU A 22 -16.01 -6.12 -1.61
N SER A 23 -15.74 -7.43 -1.65
CA SER A 23 -15.94 -8.27 -2.84
C SER A 23 -17.39 -8.23 -3.35
N VAL A 24 -18.38 -8.26 -2.45
CA VAL A 24 -19.81 -8.18 -2.83
C VAL A 24 -20.14 -6.84 -3.48
N ALA A 25 -19.67 -5.74 -2.88
CA ALA A 25 -19.86 -4.40 -3.46
C ALA A 25 -19.18 -4.28 -4.84
N PHE A 26 -18.00 -4.88 -5.02
CA PHE A 26 -17.33 -4.92 -6.33
C PHE A 26 -18.04 -5.79 -7.34
N VAL A 27 -18.59 -6.97 -6.96
CA VAL A 27 -19.39 -7.81 -7.86
C VAL A 27 -20.61 -7.04 -8.36
N LEU A 28 -21.41 -6.46 -7.46
CA LEU A 28 -22.61 -5.70 -7.82
C LEU A 28 -22.28 -4.51 -8.72
N SER A 29 -21.22 -3.78 -8.40
CA SER A 29 -20.74 -2.64 -9.19
C SER A 29 -20.21 -3.06 -10.57
N SER A 30 -19.55 -4.22 -10.66
CA SER A 30 -19.06 -4.78 -11.93
C SER A 30 -20.22 -5.20 -12.82
N VAL A 31 -21.24 -5.88 -12.28
CA VAL A 31 -22.47 -6.24 -12.99
C VAL A 31 -23.15 -4.98 -13.51
N TRP A 32 -23.30 -3.96 -12.67
CA TRP A 32 -23.85 -2.67 -13.07
C TRP A 32 -23.02 -2.01 -14.18
N GLY A 33 -21.68 -1.96 -14.04
CA GLY A 33 -20.78 -1.40 -15.03
C GLY A 33 -20.88 -2.08 -16.39
N VAL A 34 -20.91 -3.43 -16.41
CA VAL A 34 -21.13 -4.21 -17.64
C VAL A 34 -22.53 -3.95 -18.24
N ALA A 35 -23.57 -3.90 -17.41
CA ALA A 35 -24.94 -3.66 -17.87
C ALA A 35 -25.13 -2.27 -18.50
N THR A 36 -24.52 -1.24 -17.91
CA THR A 36 -24.68 0.16 -18.32
C THR A 36 -23.71 0.63 -19.40
N THR A 37 -22.65 -0.14 -19.73
CA THR A 37 -21.74 0.18 -20.83
C THR A 37 -22.50 0.16 -22.15
N ALA A 38 -22.78 1.35 -22.71
CA ALA A 38 -23.58 1.50 -23.92
C ALA A 38 -22.80 1.15 -25.19
N ARG A 39 -23.51 0.92 -26.30
CA ARG A 39 -22.98 0.77 -27.67
C ARG A 39 -22.20 -0.51 -27.97
N LEU A 40 -22.03 -1.41 -27.04
CA LEU A 40 -21.38 -2.69 -27.24
C LEU A 40 -22.32 -3.87 -26.93
N PRO A 41 -22.26 -4.98 -27.68
CA PRO A 41 -22.92 -6.22 -27.30
C PRO A 41 -22.31 -6.77 -26.01
N LEU A 42 -23.07 -7.55 -25.24
CA LEU A 42 -22.66 -8.09 -23.93
C LEU A 42 -21.29 -8.79 -23.99
N THR A 43 -21.06 -9.56 -25.04
CA THR A 43 -19.78 -10.30 -25.25
C THR A 43 -18.58 -9.35 -25.31
N GLU A 44 -18.71 -8.21 -25.99
CA GLU A 44 -17.61 -7.23 -26.09
C GLU A 44 -17.43 -6.46 -24.78
N ARG A 45 -18.51 -6.16 -24.05
CA ARG A 45 -18.41 -5.54 -22.71
C ARG A 45 -17.63 -6.43 -21.74
N LEU A 46 -17.93 -7.74 -21.76
CA LEU A 46 -17.21 -8.74 -20.96
C LEU A 46 -15.73 -8.84 -21.39
N LYS A 47 -15.43 -8.75 -22.70
CA LYS A 47 -14.02 -8.72 -23.17
C LYS A 47 -13.29 -7.48 -22.67
N VAL A 48 -13.91 -6.29 -22.70
CA VAL A 48 -13.29 -5.06 -22.17
C VAL A 48 -13.03 -5.20 -20.69
N PHE A 49 -13.99 -5.69 -19.92
CA PHE A 49 -13.80 -5.98 -18.49
C PHE A 49 -12.67 -6.97 -18.24
N SER A 50 -12.68 -8.10 -18.96
CA SER A 50 -11.65 -9.15 -18.81
C SER A 50 -10.25 -8.66 -19.16
N ARG A 51 -10.09 -7.81 -20.21
CA ARG A 51 -8.81 -7.19 -20.54
C ARG A 51 -8.32 -6.26 -19.44
N GLY A 52 -9.22 -5.52 -18.80
CA GLY A 52 -8.89 -4.71 -17.63
C GLY A 52 -8.41 -5.57 -16.45
N ALA A 53 -9.14 -6.63 -16.13
CA ALA A 53 -8.80 -7.56 -15.07
C ALA A 53 -7.48 -8.33 -15.33
N ALA A 54 -7.21 -8.67 -16.59
CA ALA A 54 -6.01 -9.41 -17.02
C ALA A 54 -4.83 -8.49 -17.40
N ASN A 55 -4.80 -7.24 -16.94
CA ASN A 55 -3.65 -6.37 -17.12
C ASN A 55 -2.40 -7.00 -16.49
N SER A 56 -1.23 -6.87 -17.14
CA SER A 56 0.03 -7.46 -16.68
C SER A 56 0.40 -7.08 -15.25
N ASP A 57 0.18 -5.81 -14.87
CA ASP A 57 0.51 -5.32 -13.52
C ASP A 57 -0.42 -5.93 -12.47
N VAL A 58 -1.69 -6.13 -12.83
CA VAL A 58 -2.68 -6.78 -11.95
C VAL A 58 -2.32 -8.26 -11.73
N ILE A 59 -1.97 -8.98 -12.80
CA ILE A 59 -1.55 -10.38 -12.69
C ILE A 59 -0.25 -10.51 -11.89
N TYR A 60 0.70 -9.57 -12.06
CA TYR A 60 1.90 -9.52 -11.24
C TYR A 60 1.57 -9.34 -9.75
N MET A 61 0.61 -8.47 -9.39
CA MET A 61 0.11 -8.32 -8.02
C MET A 61 -0.53 -9.61 -7.49
N VAL A 62 -1.32 -10.30 -8.31
CA VAL A 62 -1.93 -11.59 -7.94
C VAL A 62 -0.85 -12.61 -7.57
N TRP A 63 0.25 -12.69 -8.33
CA TRP A 63 1.39 -13.54 -7.98
C TRP A 63 2.02 -13.16 -6.64
N ILE A 64 2.20 -11.87 -6.38
CA ILE A 64 2.70 -11.40 -5.08
C ILE A 64 1.76 -11.85 -3.95
N PHE A 65 0.44 -11.70 -4.11
CA PHE A 65 -0.53 -12.09 -3.10
C PHE A 65 -0.50 -13.58 -2.79
N ILE A 66 -0.46 -14.42 -3.83
CA ILE A 66 -0.36 -15.88 -3.70
C ILE A 66 0.90 -16.27 -2.91
N LEU A 67 2.06 -15.77 -3.33
CA LEU A 67 3.33 -16.11 -2.68
C LEU A 67 3.44 -15.52 -1.27
N ALA A 68 2.91 -14.31 -1.06
CA ALA A 68 2.90 -13.67 0.25
C ALA A 68 2.02 -14.43 1.27
N GLY A 69 0.84 -14.88 0.85
CA GLY A 69 -0.03 -15.71 1.69
C GLY A 69 0.63 -17.03 2.05
N ALA A 70 1.20 -17.73 1.06
CA ALA A 70 1.92 -18.98 1.28
C ALA A 70 3.10 -18.79 2.25
N PHE A 71 3.93 -17.76 2.06
CA PHE A 71 5.04 -17.45 2.95
C PHE A 71 4.59 -17.13 4.37
N ALA A 72 3.62 -16.21 4.51
CA ALA A 72 3.16 -15.74 5.81
C ALA A 72 2.57 -16.86 6.66
N MET A 73 1.70 -17.69 6.07
CA MET A 73 1.10 -18.83 6.79
C MET A 73 2.14 -19.88 7.14
N LEU A 74 3.03 -20.23 6.20
CA LEU A 74 4.11 -21.18 6.46
C LEU A 74 5.03 -20.67 7.58
N ALA A 75 5.50 -19.43 7.50
CA ALA A 75 6.38 -18.82 8.50
C ALA A 75 5.71 -18.73 9.89
N GLN A 76 4.40 -18.45 9.94
CA GLN A 76 3.62 -18.45 11.18
C GLN A 76 3.55 -19.85 11.80
N LYS A 77 3.19 -20.85 10.99
CA LYS A 77 2.98 -22.24 11.48
C LYS A 77 4.27 -22.94 11.91
N VAL A 78 5.42 -22.56 11.30
CA VAL A 78 6.73 -23.09 11.74
C VAL A 78 7.34 -22.30 12.92
N GLY A 79 6.63 -21.29 13.46
CA GLY A 79 7.10 -20.51 14.62
C GLY A 79 8.06 -19.35 14.27
N ALA A 80 8.34 -19.10 12.97
CA ALA A 80 9.27 -18.05 12.55
C ALA A 80 8.75 -16.64 12.91
N THR A 81 7.44 -16.42 12.85
CA THR A 81 6.81 -15.14 13.26
C THR A 81 7.01 -14.90 14.75
N GLU A 82 6.71 -15.90 15.59
CA GLU A 82 6.82 -15.83 17.05
C GLU A 82 8.27 -15.61 17.50
N ALA A 83 9.22 -16.36 16.93
CA ALA A 83 10.65 -16.18 17.22
C ALA A 83 11.14 -14.77 16.82
N THR A 84 10.65 -14.20 15.71
CA THR A 84 10.98 -12.82 15.28
C THR A 84 10.38 -11.79 16.23
N VAL A 85 9.16 -12.01 16.72
CA VAL A 85 8.52 -11.16 17.73
C VAL A 85 9.31 -11.21 19.05
N ASN A 86 9.65 -12.39 19.53
CA ASN A 86 10.43 -12.58 20.77
C ASN A 86 11.81 -11.89 20.67
N LEU A 87 12.49 -11.99 19.54
CA LEU A 87 13.73 -11.23 19.31
C LEU A 87 13.47 -9.71 19.40
N THR A 88 12.42 -9.23 18.77
CA THR A 88 12.10 -7.79 18.76
C THR A 88 11.81 -7.29 20.18
N LEU A 89 11.03 -8.03 20.95
CA LEU A 89 10.68 -7.73 22.34
C LEU A 89 11.88 -7.83 23.29
N SER A 90 12.84 -8.71 23.01
CA SER A 90 14.07 -8.84 23.81
C SER A 90 15.03 -7.67 23.62
N VAL A 91 15.01 -7.02 22.45
CA VAL A 91 15.93 -5.92 22.09
C VAL A 91 15.31 -4.55 22.36
N LEU A 92 14.00 -4.40 22.11
CA LEU A 92 13.30 -3.11 22.20
C LEU A 92 12.33 -3.09 23.40
N PRO A 93 12.46 -2.12 24.32
CA PRO A 93 11.45 -1.87 25.34
C PRO A 93 10.08 -1.58 24.71
N ALA A 94 8.98 -1.95 25.38
CA ALA A 94 7.62 -1.83 24.86
C ALA A 94 7.27 -0.43 24.30
N GLY A 95 7.73 0.63 24.95
CA GLY A 95 7.53 2.01 24.49
C GLY A 95 8.20 2.36 23.15
N TYR A 96 9.17 1.57 22.69
CA TYR A 96 9.91 1.80 21.43
C TYR A 96 9.44 0.91 20.28
N LEU A 97 8.50 0.00 20.51
CA LEU A 97 8.05 -0.97 19.50
C LEU A 97 7.37 -0.30 18.30
N MET A 98 6.43 0.61 18.55
CA MET A 98 5.77 1.36 17.43
C MET A 98 6.74 2.25 16.66
N PRO A 99 7.54 3.11 17.31
CA PRO A 99 8.55 3.91 16.60
C PRO A 99 9.57 3.06 15.87
N GLY A 100 10.04 1.96 16.48
CA GLY A 100 10.99 1.02 15.86
C GLY A 100 10.41 0.34 14.63
N LEU A 101 9.17 -0.15 14.73
CA LEU A 101 8.45 -0.77 13.60
C LEU A 101 8.24 0.22 12.45
N PHE A 102 7.86 1.47 12.77
CA PHE A 102 7.72 2.53 11.76
C PHE A 102 9.03 2.80 11.03
N LEU A 103 10.13 2.98 11.78
CA LEU A 103 11.45 3.19 11.19
C LEU A 103 11.89 1.99 10.34
N ALA A 104 11.70 0.76 10.83
CA ALA A 104 12.01 -0.44 10.06
C ALA A 104 11.23 -0.48 8.74
N ALA A 105 9.92 -0.18 8.77
CA ALA A 105 9.10 -0.11 7.57
C ALA A 105 9.57 0.99 6.60
N CYS A 106 9.95 2.17 7.11
CA CYS A 106 10.51 3.26 6.31
C CYS A 106 11.79 2.83 5.58
N PHE A 107 12.75 2.25 6.31
CA PHE A 107 14.04 1.85 5.76
C PHE A 107 13.93 0.70 4.76
N ILE A 108 13.18 -0.34 5.11
CA ILE A 108 12.97 -1.49 4.21
C ILE A 108 12.29 -1.04 2.92
N SER A 109 11.20 -0.28 3.01
CA SER A 109 10.49 0.21 1.84
C SER A 109 11.34 1.11 0.95
N MET A 110 12.15 1.99 1.55
CA MET A 110 13.07 2.85 0.80
C MET A 110 14.15 2.03 0.07
N ALA A 111 14.66 0.99 0.70
CA ALA A 111 15.70 0.12 0.13
C ALA A 111 15.15 -0.83 -0.96
N VAL A 112 13.96 -1.41 -0.72
CA VAL A 112 13.28 -2.35 -1.65
C VAL A 112 12.66 -1.62 -2.84
N GLY A 113 12.20 -0.38 -2.62
CA GLY A 113 11.48 0.40 -3.62
C GLY A 113 10.04 -0.03 -3.85
N THR A 114 9.45 -0.82 -2.94
CA THR A 114 8.03 -1.22 -3.02
C THR A 114 7.37 -1.28 -1.64
N SER A 115 6.29 -0.55 -1.49
CA SER A 115 5.47 -0.57 -0.28
C SER A 115 4.80 -1.93 -0.05
N VAL A 116 4.34 -2.60 -1.12
CA VAL A 116 3.69 -3.91 -1.01
C VAL A 116 4.62 -4.95 -0.41
N GLY A 117 5.88 -5.02 -0.88
CA GLY A 117 6.88 -5.96 -0.33
C GLY A 117 7.16 -5.73 1.16
N THR A 118 7.23 -4.47 1.58
CA THR A 118 7.41 -4.10 2.99
C THR A 118 6.22 -4.49 3.85
N VAL A 119 4.99 -4.25 3.35
CA VAL A 119 3.76 -4.66 4.04
C VAL A 119 3.73 -6.18 4.24
N VAL A 120 4.06 -6.95 3.21
CA VAL A 120 4.14 -8.42 3.29
C VAL A 120 5.12 -8.87 4.36
N ALA A 121 6.32 -8.30 4.38
CA ALA A 121 7.38 -8.70 5.28
C ALA A 121 7.09 -8.36 6.75
N LEU A 122 6.50 -7.20 7.02
CA LEU A 122 6.38 -6.68 8.38
C LEU A 122 4.99 -6.84 9.02
N THR A 123 3.92 -7.05 8.25
CA THR A 123 2.58 -7.17 8.83
C THR A 123 2.45 -8.32 9.82
N PRO A 124 2.95 -9.55 9.53
CA PRO A 124 2.88 -10.65 10.51
C PRO A 124 3.64 -10.35 11.81
N VAL A 125 4.80 -9.70 11.70
CA VAL A 125 5.59 -9.27 12.88
C VAL A 125 4.83 -8.21 13.68
N ALA A 126 4.23 -7.23 13.02
CA ALA A 126 3.42 -6.20 13.66
C ALA A 126 2.23 -6.78 14.44
N MET A 127 1.56 -7.79 13.86
CA MET A 127 0.46 -8.51 14.51
C MET A 127 0.93 -9.27 15.75
N GLY A 128 2.03 -10.00 15.64
CA GLY A 128 2.60 -10.73 16.74
C GLY A 128 2.99 -9.81 17.89
N ILE A 129 3.69 -8.69 17.61
CA ILE A 129 4.02 -7.67 18.61
C ILE A 129 2.74 -7.14 19.27
N ALA A 130 1.72 -6.78 18.50
CA ALA A 130 0.46 -6.26 19.04
C ALA A 130 -0.24 -7.28 19.94
N GLY A 131 -0.23 -8.57 19.56
CA GLY A 131 -0.79 -9.65 20.34
C GLY A 131 -0.11 -9.83 21.70
N GLU A 132 1.22 -9.86 21.73
CA GLU A 132 2.03 -10.04 22.93
C GLU A 132 1.89 -8.88 23.94
N ILE A 133 1.79 -7.65 23.48
CA ILE A 133 1.65 -6.49 24.37
C ILE A 133 0.19 -6.11 24.65
N GLY A 134 -0.81 -6.86 24.15
CA GLY A 134 -2.22 -6.53 24.26
C GLY A 134 -2.61 -5.24 23.51
N GLY A 135 -1.86 -4.89 22.47
CA GLY A 135 -2.05 -3.68 21.67
C GLY A 135 -3.10 -3.83 20.56
N SER A 136 -3.46 -2.71 19.94
CA SER A 136 -4.41 -2.70 18.82
C SER A 136 -3.75 -3.21 17.53
N ILE A 137 -4.16 -4.38 17.04
CA ILE A 137 -3.66 -4.95 15.77
C ILE A 137 -3.84 -3.95 14.60
N PRO A 138 -5.02 -3.32 14.38
CA PRO A 138 -5.18 -2.34 13.32
C PRO A 138 -4.18 -1.19 13.39
N MET A 139 -3.82 -0.74 14.59
CA MET A 139 -2.87 0.34 14.79
C MET A 139 -1.45 -0.07 14.41
N PHE A 140 -0.98 -1.24 14.87
CA PHE A 140 0.36 -1.75 14.53
C PHE A 140 0.49 -2.03 13.02
N VAL A 141 -0.55 -2.56 12.41
CA VAL A 141 -0.62 -2.77 10.95
C VAL A 141 -0.57 -1.42 10.21
N ALA A 142 -1.29 -0.40 10.69
CA ALA A 142 -1.25 0.95 10.13
C ALA A 142 0.13 1.61 10.24
N VAL A 143 0.91 1.31 11.30
CA VAL A 143 2.31 1.74 11.44
C VAL A 143 3.15 1.21 10.28
N VAL A 144 3.02 -0.08 9.96
CA VAL A 144 3.73 -0.71 8.83
C VAL A 144 3.32 -0.10 7.51
N VAL A 145 2.01 0.03 7.26
CA VAL A 145 1.48 0.65 6.03
C VAL A 145 2.00 2.09 5.88
N GLY A 146 1.94 2.89 6.93
CA GLY A 146 2.44 4.27 6.93
C GLY A 146 3.94 4.36 6.59
N GLY A 147 4.77 3.54 7.26
CA GLY A 147 6.20 3.46 7.00
C GLY A 147 6.54 2.98 5.59
N SER A 148 5.76 2.05 5.05
CA SER A 148 5.96 1.55 3.69
C SER A 148 5.75 2.65 2.62
N PHE A 149 4.79 3.53 2.80
CA PHE A 149 4.57 4.66 1.90
C PHE A 149 5.61 5.79 2.04
N PHE A 150 6.20 5.95 3.23
CA PHE A 150 7.38 6.82 3.36
C PHE A 150 8.50 6.36 2.41
N GLY A 151 8.75 5.05 2.34
CA GLY A 151 9.73 4.48 1.42
C GLY A 151 9.39 4.76 -0.04
N ASP A 152 8.16 4.55 -0.48
CA ASP A 152 7.74 4.87 -1.86
C ASP A 152 8.05 6.33 -2.23
N ASN A 153 7.83 7.26 -1.31
CA ASN A 153 8.08 8.69 -1.54
C ASN A 153 9.57 9.05 -1.62
N LEU A 154 10.45 8.37 -0.89
CA LEU A 154 11.89 8.68 -0.84
C LEU A 154 12.79 7.68 -1.54
N SER A 155 12.28 6.55 -2.01
CA SER A 155 13.06 5.61 -2.80
C SER A 155 13.43 6.18 -4.16
N PHE A 156 14.64 5.88 -4.62
CA PHE A 156 15.08 6.17 -5.98
C PHE A 156 14.58 5.15 -7.01
N ILE A 157 14.15 3.98 -6.56
CA ILE A 157 13.82 2.85 -7.42
C ILE A 157 12.34 2.47 -7.39
N SER A 158 11.49 3.19 -6.62
CA SER A 158 10.07 2.89 -6.58
C SER A 158 9.37 3.20 -7.90
N ASP A 159 8.37 2.38 -8.24
CA ASP A 159 7.59 2.53 -9.48
C ASP A 159 6.94 3.92 -9.57
N THR A 160 6.46 4.45 -8.45
CA THR A 160 5.86 5.78 -8.36
C THR A 160 6.88 6.88 -8.65
N THR A 161 8.11 6.75 -8.13
CA THR A 161 9.22 7.66 -8.42
C THR A 161 9.56 7.65 -9.90
N ILE A 162 9.70 6.47 -10.49
CA ILE A 162 10.03 6.30 -11.91
C ILE A 162 8.92 6.91 -12.79
N ALA A 163 7.66 6.60 -12.50
CA ALA A 163 6.51 7.12 -13.24
C ALA A 163 6.41 8.65 -13.16
N ALA A 164 6.53 9.22 -11.94
CA ALA A 164 6.43 10.66 -11.73
C ALA A 164 7.57 11.41 -12.43
N THR A 165 8.81 10.98 -12.26
CA THR A 165 9.98 11.67 -12.83
C THR A 165 10.03 11.58 -14.35
N ARG A 166 9.73 10.41 -14.92
CA ARG A 166 9.67 10.23 -16.39
C ARG A 166 8.57 11.07 -17.02
N SER A 167 7.39 11.13 -16.39
CA SER A 167 6.27 11.92 -16.92
C SER A 167 6.57 13.43 -16.94
N GLN A 168 7.40 13.92 -16.00
CA GLN A 168 7.76 15.32 -15.86
C GLN A 168 9.12 15.69 -16.50
N GLY A 169 9.89 14.69 -16.96
CA GLY A 169 11.20 14.93 -17.58
C GLY A 169 12.26 15.42 -16.60
N CYS A 170 12.18 15.03 -15.32
CA CYS A 170 13.19 15.35 -14.31
C CYS A 170 13.88 14.08 -13.78
N SER A 171 15.00 14.23 -13.06
CA SER A 171 15.72 13.11 -12.48
C SER A 171 15.07 12.62 -11.18
N MET A 172 15.34 11.36 -10.81
CA MET A 172 14.88 10.80 -9.53
C MET A 172 15.46 11.56 -8.34
N ARG A 173 16.71 12.02 -8.48
CA ARG A 173 17.39 12.86 -7.47
C ARG A 173 16.69 14.21 -7.28
N ASP A 174 16.18 14.80 -8.36
CA ASP A 174 15.44 16.07 -8.30
C ASP A 174 14.16 15.91 -7.49
N LYS A 175 13.37 14.86 -7.78
CA LYS A 175 12.16 14.54 -7.02
C LYS A 175 12.49 14.24 -5.55
N PHE A 176 13.53 13.45 -5.27
CA PHE A 176 13.98 13.16 -3.90
C PHE A 176 14.27 14.44 -3.11
N ASN A 177 15.01 15.39 -3.71
CA ASN A 177 15.35 16.66 -3.08
C ASN A 177 14.15 17.54 -2.74
N VAL A 178 13.03 17.39 -3.44
CA VAL A 178 11.76 18.06 -3.10
C VAL A 178 11.02 17.26 -2.02
N ASN A 179 10.89 15.95 -2.20
CA ASN A 179 10.13 15.08 -1.32
C ASN A 179 10.68 15.06 0.12
N ILE A 180 12.00 15.12 0.30
CA ILE A 180 12.63 15.11 1.63
C ILE A 180 12.07 16.21 2.55
N TRP A 181 11.74 17.37 1.99
CA TRP A 181 11.17 18.51 2.72
C TRP A 181 9.68 18.32 3.10
N LEU A 182 9.01 17.36 2.51
CA LEU A 182 7.60 17.03 2.79
C LEU A 182 7.51 15.80 3.68
N THR A 183 8.25 14.75 3.30
CA THR A 183 8.14 13.41 3.90
C THR A 183 8.87 13.30 5.23
N VAL A 184 10.09 13.86 5.35
CA VAL A 184 10.86 13.76 6.59
C VAL A 184 10.20 14.51 7.74
N PRO A 185 9.75 15.78 7.60
CA PRO A 185 9.02 16.44 8.69
C PRO A 185 7.73 15.70 9.08
N ALA A 186 6.97 15.18 8.09
CA ALA A 186 5.80 14.35 8.38
C ALA A 186 6.16 13.10 9.19
N ALA A 187 7.23 12.39 8.78
CA ALA A 187 7.68 11.18 9.48
C ALA A 187 8.18 11.48 10.89
N LEU A 188 8.91 12.59 11.11
CA LEU A 188 9.38 12.98 12.43
C LEU A 188 8.23 13.31 13.40
N VAL A 189 7.20 13.99 12.91
CA VAL A 189 5.99 14.26 13.71
C VAL A 189 5.30 12.95 14.09
N ILE A 190 5.15 12.02 13.15
CA ILE A 190 4.51 10.72 13.42
C ILE A 190 5.37 9.84 14.33
N LEU A 191 6.67 9.86 14.14
CA LEU A 191 7.60 9.17 15.03
C LEU A 191 7.45 9.67 16.48
N ALA A 192 7.38 11.00 16.68
CA ALA A 192 7.13 11.59 18.00
C ALA A 192 5.76 11.17 18.59
N ILE A 193 4.72 11.10 17.76
CA ILE A 193 3.40 10.60 18.17
C ILE A 193 3.50 9.13 18.61
N TYR A 194 4.19 8.29 17.87
CA TYR A 194 4.38 6.88 18.23
C TYR A 194 5.21 6.69 19.50
N PHE A 195 6.17 7.57 19.79
CA PHE A 195 6.87 7.58 21.08
C PHE A 195 5.93 7.92 22.25
N VAL A 196 5.04 8.90 22.06
CA VAL A 196 4.08 9.28 23.11
C VAL A 196 3.06 8.16 23.36
N ILE A 197 2.52 7.56 22.30
CA ILE A 197 1.56 6.46 22.41
C ILE A 197 2.23 5.21 22.99
N GLY A 198 3.43 4.87 22.50
CA GLY A 198 4.19 3.71 22.97
C GLY A 198 4.63 3.84 24.43
N GLY A 199 5.00 5.04 24.87
CA GLY A 199 5.44 5.29 26.25
C GLY A 199 4.39 5.03 27.33
N SER A 200 3.12 4.88 26.97
CA SER A 200 2.03 4.50 27.88
C SER A 200 1.85 2.99 28.03
N VAL A 201 2.62 2.18 27.31
CA VAL A 201 2.56 0.71 27.35
C VAL A 201 3.53 0.18 28.42
N GLU A 202 3.06 0.03 29.63
CA GLU A 202 3.78 -0.64 30.72
C GLU A 202 3.51 -2.15 30.68
N THR A 203 4.16 -2.87 29.77
CA THR A 203 4.09 -4.34 29.73
C THR A 203 5.47 -4.91 29.94
N GLN A 204 5.65 -5.66 31.04
CA GLN A 204 6.76 -6.60 31.17
C GLN A 204 6.38 -7.84 30.38
N VAL A 205 6.81 -7.89 29.12
CA VAL A 205 6.67 -9.11 28.32
C VAL A 205 7.72 -10.09 28.82
N ALA A 206 7.29 -11.27 29.25
CA ALA A 206 8.21 -12.36 29.55
C ALA A 206 8.88 -12.76 28.23
N THR A 207 10.16 -12.43 28.09
CA THR A 207 10.94 -12.82 26.91
C THR A 207 11.25 -14.29 27.01
N GLU A 208 10.67 -15.09 26.12
CA GLU A 208 11.08 -16.46 25.90
C GLU A 208 12.47 -16.50 25.22
N SER A 209 13.12 -17.66 25.27
CA SER A 209 14.42 -17.84 24.62
C SER A 209 14.30 -17.62 23.12
N VAL A 210 15.18 -16.78 22.57
CA VAL A 210 15.22 -16.45 21.14
C VAL A 210 15.75 -17.65 20.36
N ASP A 211 14.91 -18.22 19.50
CA ASP A 211 15.28 -19.33 18.63
C ASP A 211 15.77 -18.80 17.26
N TRP A 212 17.10 -18.69 17.13
CA TRP A 212 17.74 -18.09 15.97
C TRP A 212 17.47 -18.84 14.64
N GLN A 213 17.28 -20.17 14.72
CA GLN A 213 16.99 -20.96 13.54
C GLN A 213 15.63 -20.63 12.95
N LEU A 214 14.64 -20.41 13.81
CA LEU A 214 13.28 -20.07 13.38
C LEU A 214 13.18 -18.65 12.78
N ILE A 215 14.05 -17.72 13.16
CA ILE A 215 14.08 -16.34 12.64
C ILE A 215 14.61 -16.28 11.20
N MET A 216 15.43 -17.24 10.78
CA MET A 216 16.16 -17.19 9.50
C MET A 216 15.31 -16.91 8.28
N PRO A 217 14.08 -17.44 8.10
CA PRO A 217 13.24 -17.12 6.94
C PRO A 217 12.90 -15.62 6.84
N TYR A 218 12.54 -14.99 7.96
CA TYR A 218 12.24 -13.54 7.97
C TYR A 218 13.49 -12.71 7.76
N LEU A 219 14.59 -13.03 8.43
CA LEU A 219 15.85 -12.32 8.26
C LEU A 219 16.32 -12.38 6.81
N LEU A 220 16.22 -13.56 6.18
CA LEU A 220 16.58 -13.74 4.78
C LEU A 220 15.70 -12.90 3.85
N VAL A 221 14.37 -12.92 4.04
CA VAL A 221 13.43 -12.08 3.27
C VAL A 221 13.79 -10.60 3.41
N ILE A 222 14.03 -10.10 4.62
CA ILE A 222 14.39 -8.70 4.86
C ILE A 222 15.72 -8.36 4.19
N VAL A 223 16.76 -9.19 4.36
CA VAL A 223 18.09 -8.94 3.76
C VAL A 223 18.02 -8.93 2.24
N LEU A 224 17.36 -9.91 1.62
CA LEU A 224 17.23 -10.00 0.16
C LEU A 224 16.38 -8.84 -0.39
N ALA A 225 15.37 -8.44 0.34
CA ALA A 225 14.58 -7.27 -0.01
C ALA A 225 15.43 -5.99 0.03
N VAL A 226 16.20 -5.76 1.11
CA VAL A 226 17.11 -4.59 1.25
C VAL A 226 18.19 -4.58 0.17
N VAL A 227 18.68 -5.74 -0.27
CA VAL A 227 19.62 -5.87 -1.41
C VAL A 227 18.95 -5.47 -2.75
N GLY A 228 17.62 -5.35 -2.79
CA GLY A 228 16.88 -4.89 -3.97
C GLY A 228 16.51 -6.00 -4.95
N LEU A 229 16.41 -7.24 -4.50
CA LEU A 229 15.89 -8.33 -5.32
C LEU A 229 14.39 -8.17 -5.59
N ASN A 230 13.94 -8.72 -6.71
CA ASN A 230 12.54 -8.74 -7.07
C ASN A 230 11.68 -9.41 -5.99
N VAL A 231 10.55 -8.80 -5.62
CA VAL A 231 9.66 -9.26 -4.52
C VAL A 231 9.20 -10.71 -4.70
N LEU A 232 8.88 -11.13 -5.93
CA LEU A 232 8.49 -12.53 -6.20
C LEU A 232 9.63 -13.50 -5.86
N LEU A 233 10.86 -13.16 -6.25
CA LEU A 233 12.03 -13.97 -5.98
C LEU A 233 12.33 -14.02 -4.47
N VAL A 234 12.22 -12.88 -3.79
CA VAL A 234 12.38 -12.79 -2.33
C VAL A 234 11.39 -13.70 -1.60
N LEU A 235 10.11 -13.67 -2.00
CA LEU A 235 9.08 -14.51 -1.42
C LEU A 235 9.30 -16.00 -1.71
N LEU A 236 9.70 -16.36 -2.93
CA LEU A 236 10.03 -17.75 -3.28
C LEU A 236 11.19 -18.28 -2.43
N ILE A 237 12.27 -17.51 -2.28
CA ILE A 237 13.41 -17.89 -1.44
C ILE A 237 12.96 -17.97 0.04
N GLY A 238 12.13 -17.04 0.50
CA GLY A 238 11.56 -17.07 1.84
C GLY A 238 10.71 -18.30 2.12
N ILE A 239 9.87 -18.72 1.17
CA ILE A 239 9.10 -19.97 1.25
C ILE A 239 10.02 -21.18 1.36
N VAL A 240 11.04 -21.27 0.49
CA VAL A 240 12.02 -22.38 0.54
C VAL A 240 12.75 -22.39 1.87
N ALA A 241 13.18 -21.22 2.38
CA ALA A 241 13.86 -21.12 3.68
C ALA A 241 12.93 -21.55 4.83
N ALA A 242 11.68 -21.09 4.85
CA ALA A 242 10.70 -21.49 5.87
C ALA A 242 10.39 -23.00 5.80
N PHE A 243 10.33 -23.56 4.58
CA PHE A 243 10.14 -24.99 4.38
C PHE A 243 11.31 -25.82 4.93
N VAL A 244 12.54 -25.41 4.63
CA VAL A 244 13.76 -26.07 5.17
C VAL A 244 13.82 -25.97 6.69
N VAL A 245 13.57 -24.78 7.25
CA VAL A 245 13.55 -24.57 8.70
C VAL A 245 12.47 -25.40 9.37
N GLY A 246 11.28 -25.47 8.79
CA GLY A 246 10.19 -26.29 9.30
C GLY A 246 10.53 -27.78 9.37
N LEU A 247 11.18 -28.33 8.30
CA LEU A 247 11.61 -29.74 8.27
C LEU A 247 12.74 -30.06 9.26
N THR A 248 13.59 -29.07 9.55
CA THR A 248 14.83 -29.34 10.33
C THR A 248 14.71 -28.98 11.80
N TYR A 249 13.87 -27.99 12.14
CA TYR A 249 13.84 -27.40 13.50
C TYR A 249 12.44 -27.34 14.13
N ALA A 250 11.36 -27.40 13.33
CA ALA A 250 10.00 -27.30 13.84
C ALA A 250 9.24 -28.64 13.91
N ASP A 251 9.94 -29.78 13.74
CA ASP A 251 9.37 -31.13 13.72
C ASP A 251 8.09 -31.29 12.87
N THR A 252 7.99 -30.52 11.78
CA THR A 252 6.82 -30.49 10.90
C THR A 252 7.09 -31.31 9.65
N ASP A 253 6.17 -32.20 9.27
CA ASP A 253 6.31 -33.01 8.06
C ASP A 253 6.03 -32.20 6.78
N ALA A 254 6.57 -32.66 5.65
CA ALA A 254 6.46 -31.97 4.37
C ALA A 254 5.02 -31.82 3.88
N LEU A 255 4.14 -32.78 4.19
CA LEU A 255 2.74 -32.74 3.76
C LEU A 255 1.97 -31.64 4.52
N SER A 256 2.17 -31.54 5.83
CA SER A 256 1.61 -30.46 6.65
C SER A 256 2.07 -29.08 6.17
N MET A 257 3.34 -28.94 5.80
CA MET A 257 3.84 -27.66 5.25
C MET A 257 3.21 -27.27 3.92
N LEU A 258 2.99 -28.25 3.02
CA LEU A 258 2.24 -27.99 1.78
C LEU A 258 0.79 -27.59 2.08
N GLY A 259 0.18 -28.19 3.12
CA GLY A 259 -1.12 -27.79 3.64
C GLY A 259 -1.13 -26.33 4.11
N PHE A 260 -0.16 -25.93 4.93
CA PHE A 260 -0.04 -24.54 5.41
C PHE A 260 0.13 -23.53 4.27
N MET A 261 0.93 -23.88 3.24
CA MET A 261 1.03 -23.04 2.04
C MET A 261 -0.32 -22.89 1.35
N GLY A 262 -1.10 -24.00 1.23
CA GLY A 262 -2.45 -23.97 0.66
C GLY A 262 -3.39 -23.06 1.45
N GLU A 263 -3.44 -23.18 2.79
CA GLU A 263 -4.21 -22.30 3.67
C GLU A 263 -3.84 -20.81 3.45
N GLY A 264 -2.54 -20.53 3.29
CA GLY A 264 -2.03 -19.19 3.02
C GLY A 264 -2.51 -18.63 1.68
N VAL A 265 -2.49 -19.43 0.63
CA VAL A 265 -3.02 -19.05 -0.69
C VAL A 265 -4.53 -18.78 -0.62
N ASP A 266 -5.29 -19.64 0.05
CA ASP A 266 -6.74 -19.51 0.20
C ASP A 266 -7.11 -18.22 0.97
N SER A 267 -6.32 -17.84 1.99
CA SER A 267 -6.53 -16.61 2.75
C SER A 267 -6.46 -15.35 1.88
N MET A 268 -5.74 -15.39 0.75
CA MET A 268 -5.62 -14.28 -0.21
C MET A 268 -6.76 -14.24 -1.23
N GLY A 269 -7.67 -15.22 -1.24
CA GLY A 269 -8.73 -15.34 -2.25
C GLY A 269 -9.59 -14.09 -2.39
N ASN A 270 -10.07 -13.52 -1.27
CA ASN A 270 -10.88 -12.30 -1.29
C ASN A 270 -10.12 -11.09 -1.87
N LEU A 271 -8.84 -10.94 -1.51
CA LEU A 271 -7.96 -9.90 -2.03
C LEU A 271 -7.79 -10.00 -3.55
N ILE A 272 -7.54 -11.21 -4.05
CA ILE A 272 -7.40 -11.49 -5.48
C ILE A 272 -8.69 -11.13 -6.22
N VAL A 273 -9.84 -11.58 -5.73
CA VAL A 273 -11.16 -11.29 -6.32
C VAL A 273 -11.42 -9.77 -6.38
N VAL A 274 -11.21 -9.05 -5.28
CA VAL A 274 -11.38 -7.59 -5.23
C VAL A 274 -10.47 -6.89 -6.24
N THR A 275 -9.22 -7.29 -6.32
CA THR A 275 -8.23 -6.70 -7.23
C THR A 275 -8.60 -6.91 -8.70
N LEU A 276 -9.01 -8.12 -9.08
CA LEU A 276 -9.44 -8.43 -10.44
C LEU A 276 -10.72 -7.68 -10.83
N LEU A 277 -11.71 -7.61 -9.95
CA LEU A 277 -12.96 -6.89 -10.19
C LEU A 277 -12.73 -5.38 -10.29
N ALA A 278 -11.95 -4.80 -9.40
CA ALA A 278 -11.60 -3.38 -9.45
C ALA A 278 -10.91 -3.00 -10.76
N SER A 279 -9.96 -3.82 -11.20
CA SER A 279 -9.23 -3.60 -12.46
C SER A 279 -10.10 -3.83 -13.70
N GLY A 280 -11.00 -4.81 -13.66
CA GLY A 280 -12.01 -5.01 -14.71
C GLY A 280 -12.94 -3.81 -14.85
N MET A 281 -13.42 -3.26 -13.73
CA MET A 281 -14.20 -2.02 -13.70
C MET A 281 -13.42 -0.82 -14.27
N LEU A 282 -12.13 -0.71 -13.94
CA LEU A 282 -11.27 0.32 -14.51
C LEU A 282 -11.22 0.21 -16.04
N GLY A 283 -11.10 -1.00 -16.59
CA GLY A 283 -11.13 -1.24 -18.03
C GLY A 283 -12.41 -0.69 -18.68
N LEU A 284 -13.59 -0.91 -18.05
CA LEU A 284 -14.86 -0.33 -18.52
C LEU A 284 -14.89 1.20 -18.40
N ILE A 285 -14.40 1.76 -17.30
CA ILE A 285 -14.36 3.22 -17.08
C ILE A 285 -13.48 3.89 -18.14
N GLN A 286 -12.31 3.32 -18.44
CA GLN A 286 -11.40 3.80 -19.48
C GLN A 286 -12.04 3.70 -20.87
N HIS A 287 -12.64 2.57 -21.20
CA HIS A 287 -13.32 2.37 -22.47
C HIS A 287 -14.45 3.37 -22.72
N ASN A 288 -15.23 3.67 -21.68
CA ASN A 288 -16.32 4.64 -21.73
C ASN A 288 -15.87 6.12 -21.70
N GLY A 289 -14.55 6.38 -21.67
CA GLY A 289 -13.98 7.74 -21.59
C GLY A 289 -14.18 8.41 -20.23
N GLY A 290 -14.50 7.65 -19.17
CA GLY A 290 -14.80 8.19 -17.84
C GLY A 290 -13.61 8.93 -17.23
N ILE A 291 -12.40 8.42 -17.42
CA ILE A 291 -11.17 9.09 -16.94
C ILE A 291 -10.95 10.41 -17.71
N SER A 292 -11.08 10.39 -19.03
CA SER A 292 -10.96 11.60 -19.86
C SER A 292 -11.97 12.67 -19.46
N PHE A 293 -13.22 12.28 -19.20
CA PHE A 293 -14.26 13.17 -18.70
C PHE A 293 -13.90 13.81 -17.35
N LEU A 294 -13.40 13.02 -16.41
CA LEU A 294 -12.95 13.54 -15.11
C LEU A 294 -11.81 14.54 -15.27
N ILE A 295 -10.81 14.20 -16.09
CA ILE A 295 -9.67 15.05 -16.40
C ILE A 295 -10.14 16.39 -17.01
N ASP A 296 -10.98 16.36 -18.04
CA ASP A 296 -11.50 17.55 -18.70
C ASP A 296 -12.33 18.42 -17.75
N ARG A 297 -13.16 17.80 -16.92
CA ARG A 297 -14.02 18.50 -15.97
C ARG A 297 -13.23 19.19 -14.87
N MET A 298 -12.20 18.51 -14.34
CA MET A 298 -11.38 19.02 -13.24
C MET A 298 -10.38 20.08 -13.70
N SER A 299 -9.86 20.00 -14.92
CA SER A 299 -8.88 20.97 -15.44
C SER A 299 -9.46 22.36 -15.74
N ARG A 300 -10.79 22.50 -15.70
CA ARG A 300 -11.46 23.81 -15.92
C ARG A 300 -11.37 24.69 -14.67
N GLY A 301 -10.99 25.94 -14.83
CA GLY A 301 -11.02 26.94 -13.76
C GLY A 301 -9.74 27.09 -12.94
N ILE A 302 -8.61 26.55 -13.41
CA ILE A 302 -7.30 26.74 -12.76
C ILE A 302 -6.91 28.22 -12.76
N LYS A 303 -6.55 28.77 -11.60
CA LYS A 303 -6.07 30.15 -11.44
C LYS A 303 -4.71 30.16 -10.75
N GLY A 304 -3.68 30.59 -11.46
CA GLY A 304 -2.33 30.79 -10.95
C GLY A 304 -1.61 29.50 -10.50
N LYS A 305 -0.39 29.64 -9.98
CA LYS A 305 0.48 28.53 -9.59
C LYS A 305 -0.12 27.64 -8.50
N ARG A 306 -0.69 28.25 -7.43
CA ARG A 306 -1.32 27.47 -6.33
C ARG A 306 -2.51 26.65 -6.83
N GLY A 307 -3.35 27.25 -7.66
CA GLY A 307 -4.48 26.54 -8.27
C GLY A 307 -4.04 25.38 -9.16
N ALA A 308 -2.96 25.55 -9.91
CA ALA A 308 -2.39 24.50 -10.75
C ALA A 308 -1.82 23.34 -9.91
N GLN A 309 -1.09 23.62 -8.85
CA GLN A 309 -0.57 22.60 -7.92
C GLN A 309 -1.71 21.84 -7.22
N THR A 310 -2.73 22.55 -6.72
CA THR A 310 -3.91 21.93 -6.10
C THR A 310 -4.64 21.04 -7.10
N MET A 311 -4.79 21.49 -8.35
CA MET A 311 -5.47 20.72 -9.40
C MET A 311 -4.71 19.44 -9.74
N ILE A 312 -3.38 19.50 -9.89
CA ILE A 312 -2.55 18.31 -10.16
C ILE A 312 -2.68 17.32 -9.00
N SER A 313 -2.63 17.80 -7.76
CA SER A 313 -2.76 17.00 -6.54
C SER A 313 -4.12 16.29 -6.46
N LEU A 314 -5.20 17.01 -6.67
CA LEU A 314 -6.55 16.46 -6.65
C LEU A 314 -6.79 15.52 -7.83
N LEU A 315 -6.26 15.83 -9.01
CA LEU A 315 -6.44 15.02 -10.20
C LEU A 315 -5.80 13.64 -10.04
N VAL A 316 -4.54 13.60 -9.58
CA VAL A 316 -3.87 12.30 -9.35
C VAL A 316 -4.55 11.53 -8.23
N ALA A 317 -5.03 12.18 -7.17
CA ALA A 317 -5.78 11.53 -6.09
C ALA A 317 -7.09 10.91 -6.58
N VAL A 318 -7.90 11.66 -7.35
CA VAL A 318 -9.18 11.17 -7.89
C VAL A 318 -8.96 10.03 -8.89
N VAL A 319 -7.97 10.16 -9.79
CA VAL A 319 -7.65 9.09 -10.73
C VAL A 319 -7.14 7.86 -9.99
N ASN A 320 -6.36 8.04 -8.91
CA ASN A 320 -5.91 6.93 -8.07
C ASN A 320 -7.09 6.22 -7.38
N MET A 321 -8.08 6.94 -6.89
CA MET A 321 -9.31 6.32 -6.36
C MET A 321 -10.05 5.50 -7.42
N CYS A 322 -9.95 5.87 -8.71
CA CYS A 322 -10.55 5.10 -9.80
C CYS A 322 -9.70 3.89 -10.21
N THR A 323 -8.37 3.99 -10.10
CA THR A 323 -7.43 2.96 -10.59
C THR A 323 -7.02 1.97 -9.50
N ALA A 324 -7.16 2.34 -8.24
CA ALA A 324 -6.64 1.62 -7.06
C ALA A 324 -5.12 1.32 -7.16
N ASN A 325 -4.39 2.06 -8.00
CA ASN A 325 -2.97 1.89 -8.25
C ASN A 325 -2.31 3.25 -8.49
N ASN A 326 -1.44 3.65 -7.58
CA ASN A 326 -0.76 4.94 -7.59
C ASN A 326 0.13 5.15 -8.83
N THR A 327 0.84 4.11 -9.28
CA THR A 327 1.69 4.18 -10.48
C THR A 327 0.87 4.42 -11.74
N ILE A 328 -0.23 3.68 -11.92
CA ILE A 328 -1.15 3.86 -13.05
C ILE A 328 -1.78 5.25 -13.03
N ALA A 329 -2.17 5.74 -11.85
CA ALA A 329 -2.71 7.09 -11.70
C ALA A 329 -1.71 8.16 -12.12
N ILE A 330 -0.44 8.05 -11.68
CA ILE A 330 0.63 8.97 -12.06
C ILE A 330 0.86 8.96 -13.57
N ILE A 331 0.96 7.79 -14.20
CA ILE A 331 1.16 7.66 -15.65
C ILE A 331 -0.02 8.29 -16.41
N THR A 332 -1.25 8.02 -15.97
CA THR A 332 -2.47 8.52 -16.61
C THR A 332 -2.56 10.05 -16.58
N VAL A 333 -2.20 10.66 -15.44
CA VAL A 333 -2.29 12.11 -15.22
C VAL A 333 -1.03 12.85 -15.69
N GLY A 334 0.10 12.15 -15.76
CA GLY A 334 1.43 12.75 -15.93
C GLY A 334 1.57 13.69 -17.12
N GLY A 335 1.07 13.30 -18.27
CA GLY A 335 1.10 14.13 -19.48
C GLY A 335 0.31 15.45 -19.34
N LEU A 336 -0.88 15.39 -18.73
CA LEU A 336 -1.67 16.58 -18.47
C LEU A 336 -1.05 17.43 -17.35
N ALA A 337 -0.53 16.81 -16.30
CA ALA A 337 0.18 17.54 -15.23
C ALA A 337 1.36 18.33 -15.79
N ARG A 338 2.10 17.76 -16.74
CA ARG A 338 3.17 18.44 -17.46
C ARG A 338 2.66 19.66 -18.24
N GLN A 339 1.58 19.52 -19.01
CA GLN A 339 0.97 20.64 -19.76
C GLN A 339 0.49 21.75 -18.80
N ILE A 340 -0.14 21.40 -17.68
CA ILE A 340 -0.54 22.36 -16.65
C ILE A 340 0.70 23.04 -16.05
N SER A 341 1.74 22.27 -15.74
CA SER A 341 3.00 22.77 -15.19
C SER A 341 3.66 23.80 -16.11
N GLU A 342 3.81 23.47 -17.39
CA GLU A 342 4.36 24.36 -18.41
C GLU A 342 3.51 25.63 -18.58
N LYS A 343 2.18 25.51 -18.65
CA LYS A 343 1.25 26.64 -18.81
C LYS A 343 1.29 27.64 -17.65
N TYR A 344 1.45 27.14 -16.41
CA TYR A 344 1.43 27.99 -15.22
C TYR A 344 2.82 28.27 -14.64
N GLY A 345 3.88 27.85 -15.32
CA GLY A 345 5.28 28.06 -14.91
C GLY A 345 5.64 27.37 -13.60
N LEU A 346 5.18 26.13 -13.40
CA LEU A 346 5.58 25.30 -12.26
C LEU A 346 6.90 24.58 -12.54
N ASP A 347 7.70 24.38 -11.51
CA ASP A 347 8.89 23.55 -11.60
C ASP A 347 8.51 22.07 -11.82
N SER A 348 9.11 21.42 -12.81
CA SER A 348 8.86 20.01 -13.13
C SER A 348 9.15 19.08 -11.97
N ARG A 349 10.16 19.40 -11.15
CA ARG A 349 10.55 18.67 -9.94
C ARG A 349 9.47 18.71 -8.88
N LYS A 350 8.84 19.90 -8.69
CA LYS A 350 7.71 20.07 -7.78
C LYS A 350 6.48 19.33 -8.28
N THR A 351 6.23 19.35 -9.59
CA THR A 351 5.12 18.63 -10.21
C THR A 351 5.29 17.12 -10.05
N ALA A 352 6.50 16.58 -10.26
CA ALA A 352 6.80 15.17 -10.01
C ALA A 352 6.58 14.80 -8.53
N SER A 353 7.03 15.66 -7.59
CA SER A 353 6.80 15.49 -6.16
C SER A 353 5.31 15.44 -5.81
N LEU A 354 4.49 16.34 -6.36
CA LEU A 354 3.05 16.37 -6.12
C LEU A 354 2.35 15.10 -6.66
N LEU A 355 2.71 14.67 -7.87
CA LEU A 355 2.16 13.45 -8.46
C LEU A 355 2.45 12.24 -7.56
N ASP A 356 3.68 12.08 -7.11
CA ASP A 356 4.10 10.99 -6.25
C ASP A 356 3.46 11.06 -4.86
N THR A 357 3.64 12.16 -4.13
CA THR A 357 3.15 12.28 -2.74
C THR A 357 1.64 12.21 -2.63
N CYS A 358 0.91 12.90 -3.55
CA CYS A 358 -0.55 12.91 -3.51
C CYS A 358 -1.15 11.56 -3.94
N SER A 359 -0.51 10.83 -4.86
CA SER A 359 -0.96 9.47 -5.18
C SER A 359 -0.75 8.53 -4.01
N CYS A 360 0.39 8.60 -3.32
CA CYS A 360 0.66 7.79 -2.13
C CYS A 360 -0.32 8.12 -0.99
N VAL A 361 -0.58 9.40 -0.71
CA VAL A 361 -1.59 9.81 0.28
C VAL A 361 -2.97 9.25 -0.07
N ALA A 362 -3.41 9.41 -1.32
CA ALA A 362 -4.69 8.87 -1.75
C ALA A 362 -4.75 7.34 -1.66
N GLN A 363 -3.69 6.64 -2.07
CA GLN A 363 -3.62 5.18 -2.05
C GLN A 363 -3.79 4.61 -0.64
N CYS A 364 -3.24 5.27 0.38
CA CYS A 364 -3.37 4.84 1.76
C CYS A 364 -4.82 4.82 2.27
N PHE A 365 -5.65 5.74 1.78
CA PHE A 365 -7.05 5.85 2.22
C PHE A 365 -8.03 5.07 1.34
N ILE A 366 -7.53 4.36 0.33
CA ILE A 366 -8.35 3.51 -0.53
C ILE A 366 -8.48 2.12 0.13
N PRO A 367 -9.67 1.73 0.66
CA PRO A 367 -9.82 0.47 1.37
C PRO A 367 -9.65 -0.77 0.47
N TYR A 368 -9.69 -0.57 -0.84
CA TYR A 368 -9.42 -1.56 -1.89
C TYR A 368 -8.06 -1.36 -2.57
N GLY A 369 -7.20 -0.52 -2.01
CA GLY A 369 -5.82 -0.34 -2.45
C GLY A 369 -4.94 -1.55 -2.06
N ALA A 370 -3.99 -1.92 -2.91
CA ALA A 370 -3.22 -3.16 -2.76
C ALA A 370 -2.53 -3.27 -1.38
N GLN A 371 -1.94 -2.19 -0.88
CA GLN A 371 -1.21 -2.19 0.39
C GLN A 371 -2.13 -2.42 1.59
N VAL A 372 -3.26 -1.69 1.63
CA VAL A 372 -4.24 -1.81 2.74
C VAL A 372 -4.95 -3.14 2.70
N LEU A 373 -5.34 -3.61 1.49
CA LEU A 373 -5.93 -4.94 1.31
C LEU A 373 -4.98 -6.06 1.74
N MET A 374 -3.70 -5.97 1.33
CA MET A 374 -2.68 -6.95 1.69
C MET A 374 -2.49 -6.98 3.21
N ALA A 375 -2.30 -5.82 3.82
CA ALA A 375 -2.13 -5.70 5.26
C ALA A 375 -3.32 -6.27 6.02
N ALA A 376 -4.55 -5.93 5.60
CA ALA A 376 -5.79 -6.42 6.20
C ALA A 376 -5.96 -7.93 6.04
N SER A 377 -5.65 -8.47 4.86
CA SER A 377 -5.75 -9.91 4.57
C SER A 377 -4.76 -10.72 5.41
N LEU A 378 -3.49 -10.29 5.47
CA LEU A 378 -2.47 -10.92 6.32
C LEU A 378 -2.83 -10.87 7.80
N ALA A 379 -3.44 -9.75 8.24
CA ALA A 379 -3.84 -9.54 9.62
C ALA A 379 -5.20 -10.17 9.99
N GLY A 380 -5.96 -10.67 9.04
CA GLY A 380 -7.31 -11.20 9.28
C GLY A 380 -8.31 -10.14 9.79
N ILE A 381 -8.12 -8.85 9.43
CA ILE A 381 -8.95 -7.73 9.89
C ILE A 381 -9.60 -7.00 8.73
N SER A 382 -10.60 -6.15 9.03
CA SER A 382 -11.22 -5.29 8.01
C SER A 382 -10.25 -4.18 7.56
N THR A 383 -10.22 -3.88 6.26
CA THR A 383 -9.46 -2.74 5.72
C THR A 383 -9.89 -1.41 6.36
N VAL A 384 -11.18 -1.26 6.65
CA VAL A 384 -11.73 -0.03 7.25
C VAL A 384 -11.20 0.21 8.66
N SER A 385 -10.88 -0.86 9.43
CA SER A 385 -10.31 -0.73 10.77
C SER A 385 -8.89 -0.14 10.79
N ILE A 386 -8.15 -0.27 9.70
CA ILE A 386 -6.78 0.27 9.54
C ILE A 386 -6.82 1.78 9.29
N LEU A 387 -7.79 2.26 8.49
CA LEU A 387 -7.83 3.63 7.98
C LEU A 387 -7.72 4.74 9.06
N PRO A 388 -8.42 4.65 10.24
CA PRO A 388 -8.32 5.68 11.28
C PRO A 388 -6.92 5.81 11.89
N HIS A 389 -6.08 4.78 11.77
CA HIS A 389 -4.74 4.71 12.36
C HIS A 389 -3.62 5.06 11.39
N LEU A 390 -3.94 5.42 10.14
CA LEU A 390 -2.96 5.81 9.12
C LEU A 390 -2.44 7.23 9.34
N TYR A 391 -1.74 7.46 10.43
CA TYR A 391 -1.30 8.80 10.85
C TYR A 391 -0.30 9.42 9.88
N TYR A 392 0.66 8.63 9.32
CA TYR A 392 1.66 9.16 8.40
C TYR A 392 1.04 9.77 7.12
N PRO A 393 0.10 9.12 6.42
CA PRO A 393 -0.54 9.72 5.25
C PRO A 393 -1.30 11.02 5.57
N PHE A 394 -1.92 11.12 6.75
CA PHE A 394 -2.55 12.38 7.20
C PHE A 394 -1.52 13.50 7.37
N ALA A 395 -0.40 13.21 8.03
CA ALA A 395 0.70 14.17 8.21
C ALA A 395 1.31 14.58 6.87
N LEU A 396 1.54 13.62 5.96
CA LEU A 396 2.07 13.90 4.62
C LEU A 396 1.09 14.76 3.80
N GLY A 397 -0.20 14.45 3.83
CA GLY A 397 -1.24 15.24 3.17
C GLY A 397 -1.27 16.69 3.68
N LEU A 398 -1.15 16.87 4.99
CA LEU A 398 -1.03 18.20 5.61
C LEU A 398 0.23 18.92 5.13
N MET A 399 1.38 18.27 5.11
CA MET A 399 2.64 18.84 4.63
C MET A 399 2.56 19.26 3.15
N VAL A 400 1.91 18.47 2.30
CA VAL A 400 1.64 18.83 0.90
C VAL A 400 0.73 20.07 0.81
N ALA A 401 -0.35 20.12 1.59
CA ALA A 401 -1.25 21.27 1.62
C ALA A 401 -0.51 22.55 2.08
N LEU A 402 0.26 22.48 3.14
CA LEU A 402 1.10 23.59 3.62
C LEU A 402 2.13 24.00 2.57
N SER A 403 2.75 23.05 1.88
CA SER A 403 3.68 23.31 0.80
C SER A 403 3.05 24.08 -0.36
N ILE A 404 1.81 23.80 -0.71
CA ILE A 404 1.05 24.53 -1.76
C ILE A 404 0.66 25.93 -1.27
N ILE A 405 0.17 26.04 -0.03
CA ILE A 405 -0.30 27.33 0.53
C ILE A 405 0.87 28.30 0.69
N PHE A 406 1.97 27.84 1.29
CA PHE A 406 3.13 28.69 1.60
C PHE A 406 4.18 28.73 0.49
N GLN A 407 3.94 28.00 -0.62
CA GLN A 407 4.87 27.89 -1.75
C GLN A 407 6.27 27.44 -1.26
N PHE A 408 6.30 26.34 -0.53
CA PHE A 408 7.52 25.75 0.07
C PHE A 408 7.87 24.41 -0.61
N PRO A 409 9.15 24.09 -0.79
CA PRO A 409 10.35 24.90 -0.61
C PRO A 409 10.46 25.97 -1.73
N LYS A 410 10.81 27.21 -1.34
CA LYS A 410 10.84 28.37 -2.28
C LYS A 410 11.71 28.14 -3.53
N ARG A 411 12.71 27.27 -3.45
CA ARG A 411 13.62 26.96 -4.56
C ARG A 411 12.93 26.29 -5.76
N TYR A 412 11.75 25.70 -5.56
CA TYR A 412 11.04 24.88 -6.55
C TYR A 412 9.66 25.46 -6.93
N HIS A 413 9.49 26.78 -6.77
CA HIS A 413 8.21 27.48 -7.05
C HIS A 413 8.33 28.60 -8.07
#